data_942dcb926abb42d2d12ab973ded80967
#
_entry.id   942dcb926abb42d2d12ab973ded80967
#
_cell.length_a   1.000
_cell.length_b   1.000
_cell.length_c   1.000
_cell.angle_alpha   90.00
_cell.angle_beta   90.00
_cell.angle_gamma   90.00
#
_symmetry.space_group_name_H-M   'P 1'
#
loop_
_entity.id
_entity.type
_entity.pdbx_description
1 polymer ?
#
loop_
_entity_poly.entity_id
_entity_poly.type
_entity_poly.pdbx_seq_one_letter_code
_entity_poly.pdbx_strand_id
1 'polypeptide(L)'
;MTTNDTMRRRSLSICAALLLLAVGSPAGAGQPEADGVIDASPIGALFQRGAAPAVPTPDRDGLRLLIQLDPGVLGPLSIGSPNAGLLFNPRPMPEGPLWKIRNERETWGTTETIGYVIKAIEAVERQHPGSPPLVIGDISDPDGGRLNWHASHQVGRDVDIGFYHRQEVENFRRGRKSNLDLPRTWALVRALVTETDVDRIFVDRAIQRYLFSHAVEIGEDRAWLDDIFGRKTAGKDAIIQHVRRHRDHLHVRFYNPRAQEWGRVAYPL
;
A
#
# COMPACT_ATOMS: atom_id res chain seq x y z
N MET A 1 21.25 -17.58 47.65
CA MET A 1 21.70 -18.74 46.93
C MET A 1 20.74 -18.90 45.75
N THR A 2 20.87 -18.14 44.70
CA THR A 2 21.72 -18.26 43.47
C THR A 2 21.61 -19.60 42.76
N THR A 3 20.95 -19.65 41.64
CA THR A 3 21.54 -20.16 40.43
C THR A 3 20.76 -19.65 39.21
N ASN A 4 21.47 -18.85 38.40
CA ASN A 4 21.17 -18.51 37.00
C ASN A 4 21.30 -19.77 36.13
N ASP A 5 20.35 -20.01 35.27
CA ASP A 5 20.55 -20.93 34.15
C ASP A 5 20.30 -20.22 32.80
N THR A 6 21.41 -19.96 32.13
CA THR A 6 21.50 -19.24 30.86
C THR A 6 21.41 -20.26 29.72
N MET A 7 20.25 -20.45 29.13
CA MET A 7 20.12 -21.25 27.91
C MET A 7 20.64 -20.48 26.68
N ARG A 8 21.84 -20.86 26.24
CA ARG A 8 22.41 -20.50 24.94
C ARG A 8 21.63 -21.20 23.82
N ARG A 9 20.90 -20.41 23.02
CA ARG A 9 20.37 -20.90 21.73
C ARG A 9 21.51 -20.93 20.72
N ARG A 10 21.86 -22.13 20.23
CA ARG A 10 22.76 -22.34 19.09
C ARG A 10 21.97 -22.17 17.80
N SER A 11 22.38 -21.21 17.00
CA SER A 11 21.93 -21.06 15.60
C SER A 11 22.56 -22.17 14.75
N LEU A 12 21.74 -23.01 14.16
CA LEU A 12 22.13 -23.92 13.10
C LEU A 12 21.91 -23.22 11.76
N SER A 13 22.98 -22.78 11.12
CA SER A 13 22.97 -22.34 9.71
C SER A 13 22.92 -23.61 8.83
N ILE A 14 21.84 -23.74 8.07
CA ILE A 14 21.75 -24.75 7.01
C ILE A 14 22.08 -24.05 5.69
N CYS A 15 23.23 -24.31 5.13
CA CYS A 15 23.61 -23.96 3.76
C CYS A 15 22.81 -24.82 2.78
N ALA A 16 21.92 -24.21 2.01
CA ALA A 16 21.31 -24.87 0.86
C ALA A 16 22.24 -24.73 -0.36
N ALA A 17 22.74 -25.83 -0.84
CA ALA A 17 23.55 -25.90 -2.06
C ALA A 17 22.63 -25.81 -3.28
N LEU A 18 22.82 -24.79 -4.12
CA LEU A 18 22.19 -24.67 -5.44
C LEU A 18 23.01 -25.46 -6.45
N LEU A 19 22.41 -26.50 -7.06
CA LEU A 19 22.93 -27.23 -8.19
C LEU A 19 22.63 -26.46 -9.49
N LEU A 20 23.63 -25.89 -10.12
CA LEU A 20 23.55 -25.31 -11.47
C LEU A 20 23.69 -26.42 -12.52
N LEU A 21 22.62 -26.66 -13.28
CA LEU A 21 22.67 -27.39 -14.54
C LEU A 21 22.76 -26.41 -15.70
N ALA A 22 23.90 -26.36 -16.34
CA ALA A 22 24.13 -25.62 -17.59
C ALA A 22 23.59 -26.42 -18.76
N VAL A 23 22.71 -25.84 -19.58
CA VAL A 23 22.37 -26.36 -20.92
C VAL A 23 22.53 -25.21 -21.91
N GLY A 24 23.25 -25.55 -23.00
CA GLY A 24 23.81 -24.64 -23.98
C GLY A 24 22.83 -23.87 -24.83
N SER A 25 23.33 -22.74 -25.37
CA SER A 25 22.73 -21.90 -26.38
C SER A 25 22.75 -22.49 -27.79
N PRO A 26 21.81 -22.07 -28.64
CA PRO A 26 22.21 -21.75 -29.99
C PRO A 26 21.92 -20.25 -30.33
N ALA A 27 22.82 -19.70 -31.12
CA ALA A 27 22.81 -18.34 -31.64
C ALA A 27 21.70 -18.14 -32.68
N GLY A 28 21.16 -16.93 -32.74
CA GLY A 28 20.26 -16.51 -33.82
C GLY A 28 19.80 -15.05 -33.64
N ALA A 29 20.29 -14.22 -34.56
CA ALA A 29 20.16 -12.78 -34.69
C ALA A 29 18.75 -12.19 -34.60
N GLY A 30 18.69 -10.91 -34.17
CA GLY A 30 17.57 -10.00 -34.44
C GLY A 30 17.31 -9.04 -33.28
N GLN A 31 17.93 -7.84 -33.30
CA GLN A 31 17.49 -6.72 -32.48
C GLN A 31 16.15 -6.17 -33.02
N PRO A 32 15.29 -5.68 -32.16
CA PRO A 32 14.90 -4.28 -32.27
C PRO A 32 15.16 -3.48 -30.99
N GLU A 33 15.68 -2.29 -31.20
CA GLU A 33 15.81 -1.24 -30.22
C GLU A 33 14.42 -0.87 -29.67
N ALA A 34 14.30 -0.86 -28.35
CA ALA A 34 13.27 -0.12 -27.65
C ALA A 34 13.95 0.53 -26.44
N ASP A 35 14.13 1.84 -26.50
CA ASP A 35 14.58 2.68 -25.42
C ASP A 35 13.62 2.56 -24.20
N GLY A 36 13.86 1.58 -23.37
CA GLY A 36 13.25 1.46 -22.06
C GLY A 36 14.12 2.21 -21.07
N VAL A 37 13.67 3.38 -20.63
CA VAL A 37 14.25 4.06 -19.46
C VAL A 37 14.12 3.11 -18.28
N ILE A 38 15.25 2.51 -17.88
CA ILE A 38 15.33 1.69 -16.68
C ILE A 38 15.26 2.66 -15.49
N ASP A 39 14.15 2.62 -14.77
CA ASP A 39 14.03 3.30 -13.47
C ASP A 39 15.05 2.71 -12.50
N ALA A 40 16.11 3.46 -12.24
CA ALA A 40 17.23 3.06 -11.38
C ALA A 40 16.99 3.39 -9.90
N SER A 41 15.74 3.63 -9.47
CA SER A 41 15.48 3.84 -8.05
C SER A 41 15.63 2.52 -7.27
N PRO A 42 16.32 2.53 -6.11
CA PRO A 42 16.45 1.32 -5.27
C PRO A 42 15.11 0.75 -4.80
N ILE A 43 14.05 1.54 -4.85
CA ILE A 43 12.70 1.17 -4.43
C ILE A 43 11.91 0.60 -5.63
N GLY A 44 12.12 1.12 -6.85
CA GLY A 44 11.53 0.60 -8.08
C GLY A 44 11.91 -0.86 -8.35
N ALA A 45 13.11 -1.28 -7.96
CA ALA A 45 13.56 -2.66 -8.09
C ALA A 45 12.75 -3.65 -7.23
N LEU A 46 12.16 -3.20 -6.13
CA LEU A 46 11.29 -4.03 -5.27
C LEU A 46 9.88 -4.26 -5.89
N PHE A 47 9.47 -3.40 -6.83
CA PHE A 47 8.13 -3.39 -7.41
C PHE A 47 8.10 -3.51 -8.93
N GLN A 48 9.26 -3.76 -9.58
CA GLN A 48 9.25 -4.06 -11.00
C GLN A 48 8.36 -5.29 -11.24
N ARG A 49 7.30 -5.11 -12.02
CA ARG A 49 6.54 -6.19 -12.64
C ARG A 49 7.36 -6.85 -13.76
N GLY A 50 8.58 -7.25 -13.45
CA GLY A 50 9.27 -8.27 -14.19
C GLY A 50 8.77 -9.59 -13.61
N ALA A 51 8.23 -10.47 -14.45
CA ALA A 51 7.77 -11.79 -14.03
C ALA A 51 8.88 -12.50 -13.27
N ALA A 52 8.91 -12.32 -11.94
CA ALA A 52 9.54 -13.31 -11.10
C ALA A 52 8.90 -14.64 -11.50
N PRO A 53 9.68 -15.74 -11.67
CA PRO A 53 9.11 -17.04 -11.96
C PRO A 53 7.99 -17.24 -10.94
N ALA A 54 6.78 -17.52 -11.42
CA ALA A 54 5.62 -17.74 -10.59
C ALA A 54 6.00 -18.88 -9.62
N VAL A 55 6.38 -18.52 -8.41
CA VAL A 55 6.50 -19.50 -7.34
C VAL A 55 5.11 -20.09 -7.23
N PRO A 56 4.92 -21.39 -7.48
CA PRO A 56 3.60 -21.99 -7.39
C PRO A 56 3.00 -21.60 -6.05
N THR A 57 1.81 -21.07 -6.06
CA THR A 57 1.09 -20.78 -4.81
C THR A 57 0.98 -22.12 -4.08
N PRO A 58 1.58 -22.30 -2.91
CA PRO A 58 1.50 -23.57 -2.20
C PRO A 58 0.01 -23.86 -1.95
N ASP A 59 -0.34 -25.13 -2.06
CA ASP A 59 -1.67 -25.56 -1.64
C ASP A 59 -1.87 -25.27 -0.14
N ARG A 60 -3.08 -25.50 0.36
CA ARG A 60 -3.43 -25.19 1.74
C ARG A 60 -2.53 -25.88 2.76
N ASP A 61 -2.15 -27.12 2.51
CA ASP A 61 -1.32 -27.90 3.43
C ASP A 61 0.13 -27.48 3.35
N GLY A 62 0.65 -27.21 2.15
CA GLY A 62 1.96 -26.59 1.95
C GLY A 62 2.09 -25.23 2.59
N LEU A 63 1.06 -24.38 2.51
CA LEU A 63 1.06 -23.07 3.16
C LEU A 63 1.06 -23.19 4.70
N ARG A 64 0.26 -24.11 5.26
CA ARG A 64 0.26 -24.41 6.70
C ARG A 64 1.62 -24.92 7.18
N LEU A 65 2.23 -25.82 6.39
CA LEU A 65 3.55 -26.33 6.70
C LEU A 65 4.60 -25.22 6.70
N LEU A 66 4.57 -24.31 5.71
CA LEU A 66 5.47 -23.16 5.66
C LEU A 66 5.26 -22.23 6.86
N ILE A 67 4.03 -21.96 7.28
CA ILE A 67 3.72 -21.17 8.50
C ILE A 67 4.33 -21.84 9.75
N GLN A 68 4.30 -23.16 9.82
CA GLN A 68 4.86 -23.90 10.98
C GLN A 68 6.40 -23.93 10.97
N LEU A 69 7.01 -24.05 9.79
CA LEU A 69 8.47 -24.20 9.66
C LEU A 69 9.19 -22.85 9.69
N ASP A 70 8.73 -21.90 8.89
CA ASP A 70 9.29 -20.55 8.81
C ASP A 70 8.21 -19.57 8.31
N PRO A 71 7.42 -18.99 9.20
CA PRO A 71 6.39 -18.04 8.83
C PRO A 71 6.93 -16.79 8.13
N GLY A 72 8.22 -16.46 8.32
CA GLY A 72 8.87 -15.30 7.68
C GLY A 72 8.98 -15.42 6.15
N VAL A 73 8.97 -16.63 5.61
CA VAL A 73 9.09 -16.91 4.16
C VAL A 73 7.86 -16.43 3.38
N LEU A 74 6.69 -16.39 4.00
CA LEU A 74 5.44 -16.12 3.31
C LEU A 74 5.21 -14.64 2.97
N GLY A 75 5.91 -13.72 3.64
CA GLY A 75 5.56 -12.30 3.57
C GLY A 75 4.23 -11.97 4.26
N PRO A 76 3.71 -10.76 4.09
CA PRO A 76 2.48 -10.35 4.76
C PRO A 76 1.24 -11.13 4.31
N LEU A 77 0.42 -11.56 5.28
CA LEU A 77 -0.89 -12.15 5.06
C LEU A 77 -1.97 -11.24 5.65
N SER A 78 -2.99 -10.94 4.86
CA SER A 78 -4.16 -10.17 5.28
C SER A 78 -5.36 -11.10 5.41
N ILE A 79 -5.82 -11.33 6.62
CA ILE A 79 -6.83 -12.35 6.96
C ILE A 79 -8.09 -11.65 7.42
N GLY A 80 -9.24 -12.01 6.84
CA GLY A 80 -10.53 -11.44 7.21
C GLY A 80 -10.81 -10.07 6.60
N SER A 81 -11.63 -9.29 7.29
CA SER A 81 -12.06 -7.96 6.83
C SER A 81 -11.28 -6.83 7.52
N PRO A 82 -11.23 -5.62 6.93
CA PRO A 82 -10.48 -4.50 7.51
C PRO A 82 -10.87 -4.10 8.94
N ASN A 83 -12.10 -4.44 9.35
CA ASN A 83 -12.65 -4.15 10.68
C ASN A 83 -12.88 -5.39 11.55
N ALA A 84 -12.51 -6.58 11.06
CA ALA A 84 -12.55 -7.84 11.81
C ALA A 84 -11.59 -8.83 11.15
N GLY A 85 -10.32 -8.76 11.51
CA GLY A 85 -9.30 -9.62 10.91
C GLY A 85 -7.95 -9.56 11.60
N LEU A 86 -6.98 -10.21 10.98
CA LEU A 86 -5.62 -10.36 11.47
C LEU A 86 -4.62 -9.97 10.36
N LEU A 87 -3.46 -9.52 10.77
CA LEU A 87 -2.32 -9.25 9.91
C LEU A 87 -1.16 -10.13 10.38
N PHE A 88 -0.51 -10.78 9.45
CA PHE A 88 0.61 -11.66 9.75
C PHE A 88 1.83 -11.24 8.92
N ASN A 89 3.03 -11.24 9.51
CA ASN A 89 4.29 -10.82 8.89
C ASN A 89 4.22 -9.44 8.19
N PRO A 90 3.67 -8.39 8.79
CA PRO A 90 3.60 -7.09 8.13
C PRO A 90 4.97 -6.50 7.85
N ARG A 91 4.98 -5.47 7.01
CA ARG A 91 6.14 -4.63 6.74
C ARG A 91 5.89 -3.24 7.30
N PRO A 92 6.90 -2.60 7.92
CA PRO A 92 6.79 -1.20 8.28
C PRO A 92 6.81 -0.33 7.02
N MET A 93 6.13 0.80 7.06
CA MET A 93 6.33 1.86 6.06
C MET A 93 7.78 2.33 6.13
N PRO A 94 8.57 2.26 5.04
CA PRO A 94 9.96 2.71 5.07
C PRO A 94 10.05 4.23 5.20
N GLU A 95 11.15 4.72 5.71
CA GLU A 95 11.50 6.14 5.60
C GLU A 95 11.71 6.53 4.14
N GLY A 96 11.45 7.79 3.80
CA GLY A 96 11.65 8.30 2.45
C GLY A 96 11.57 9.83 2.40
N PRO A 97 12.20 10.45 1.38
CA PRO A 97 12.26 11.91 1.27
C PRO A 97 10.92 12.55 0.87
N LEU A 98 9.98 11.78 0.33
CA LEU A 98 8.70 12.28 -0.18
C LEU A 98 7.54 12.18 0.82
N TRP A 99 7.79 11.61 2.00
CA TRP A 99 6.77 11.48 3.05
C TRP A 99 7.36 11.57 4.45
N LYS A 100 6.49 11.85 5.41
CA LYS A 100 6.76 11.86 6.85
C LYS A 100 5.85 10.85 7.52
N ILE A 101 6.40 9.96 8.33
CA ILE A 101 5.64 8.99 9.11
C ILE A 101 5.21 9.66 10.42
N ARG A 102 3.91 9.68 10.67
CA ARG A 102 3.32 10.30 11.87
C ARG A 102 3.53 9.46 13.13
N ASN A 103 3.40 8.13 13.00
CA ASN A 103 3.49 7.19 14.11
C ASN A 103 4.03 5.84 13.62
N GLU A 104 5.31 5.61 13.82
CA GLU A 104 6.01 4.39 13.36
C GLU A 104 5.42 3.09 13.94
N ARG A 105 4.77 3.17 15.11
CA ARG A 105 4.19 1.99 15.77
C ARG A 105 2.95 1.45 15.06
N GLU A 106 2.25 2.29 14.34
CA GLU A 106 0.95 1.98 13.71
C GLU A 106 1.01 2.06 12.18
N THR A 107 2.22 2.07 11.58
CA THR A 107 2.43 2.14 10.14
C THR A 107 2.92 0.83 9.53
N TRP A 108 2.29 -0.27 9.93
CA TRP A 108 2.60 -1.61 9.46
C TRP A 108 1.53 -2.12 8.51
N GLY A 109 1.94 -2.63 7.36
CA GLY A 109 1.00 -3.08 6.34
C GLY A 109 1.49 -4.28 5.53
N THR A 110 0.68 -4.64 4.54
CA THR A 110 1.14 -5.59 3.54
C THR A 110 2.15 -4.93 2.60
N THR A 111 2.96 -5.72 1.91
CA THR A 111 3.88 -5.22 0.88
C THR A 111 3.13 -4.46 -0.22
N GLU A 112 1.93 -4.95 -0.59
CA GLU A 112 1.08 -4.32 -1.61
C GLU A 112 0.61 -2.94 -1.16
N THR A 113 0.06 -2.81 0.05
CA THR A 113 -0.39 -1.51 0.59
C THR A 113 0.74 -0.47 0.60
N ILE A 114 1.91 -0.85 1.16
CA ILE A 114 3.07 0.04 1.23
C ILE A 114 3.52 0.44 -0.18
N GLY A 115 3.62 -0.52 -1.11
CA GLY A 115 4.00 -0.26 -2.49
C GLY A 115 3.02 0.66 -3.21
N TYR A 116 1.71 0.52 -3.01
CA TYR A 116 0.70 1.40 -3.60
C TYR A 116 0.78 2.83 -3.06
N VAL A 117 1.02 3.00 -1.76
CA VAL A 117 1.21 4.34 -1.16
C VAL A 117 2.42 5.01 -1.76
N ILE A 118 3.58 4.34 -1.80
CA ILE A 118 4.82 4.87 -2.36
C ILE A 118 4.60 5.24 -3.84
N LYS A 119 4.03 4.33 -4.63
CA LYS A 119 3.77 4.55 -6.05
C LYS A 119 2.89 5.78 -6.30
N ALA A 120 1.85 5.98 -5.51
CA ALA A 120 0.97 7.13 -5.65
C ALA A 120 1.68 8.45 -5.28
N ILE A 121 2.52 8.46 -4.25
CA ILE A 121 3.31 9.63 -3.87
C ILE A 121 4.36 9.97 -4.94
N GLU A 122 5.06 8.97 -5.47
CA GLU A 122 6.02 9.14 -6.58
C GLU A 122 5.33 9.65 -7.85
N ALA A 123 4.07 9.24 -8.11
CA ALA A 123 3.30 9.78 -9.23
C ALA A 123 3.03 11.28 -9.07
N VAL A 124 2.76 11.73 -7.84
CA VAL A 124 2.64 13.17 -7.56
C VAL A 124 3.96 13.89 -7.78
N GLU A 125 5.08 13.36 -7.30
CA GLU A 125 6.40 13.97 -7.50
C GLU A 125 6.77 14.04 -9.00
N ARG A 126 6.46 13.00 -9.79
CA ARG A 126 6.66 13.04 -11.26
C ARG A 126 5.84 14.15 -11.94
N GLN A 127 4.60 14.37 -11.49
CA GLN A 127 3.70 15.38 -12.08
C GLN A 127 3.95 16.79 -11.53
N HIS A 128 4.38 16.88 -10.28
CA HIS A 128 4.61 18.13 -9.55
C HIS A 128 5.97 18.08 -8.83
N PRO A 129 7.10 18.18 -9.56
CA PRO A 129 8.43 18.08 -8.97
C PRO A 129 8.64 19.08 -7.83
N GLY A 130 9.33 18.65 -6.77
CA GLY A 130 9.55 19.43 -5.55
C GLY A 130 8.31 19.54 -4.66
N SER A 131 7.44 18.56 -4.71
CA SER A 131 6.30 18.47 -3.78
C SER A 131 6.78 18.34 -2.33
N PRO A 132 6.15 19.02 -1.36
CA PRO A 132 6.51 18.84 0.03
C PRO A 132 6.21 17.40 0.49
N PRO A 133 6.95 16.87 1.49
CA PRO A 133 6.72 15.54 2.02
C PRO A 133 5.28 15.37 2.51
N LEU A 134 4.64 14.27 2.12
CA LEU A 134 3.26 13.95 2.48
C LEU A 134 3.21 13.24 3.83
N VAL A 135 2.27 13.60 4.70
CA VAL A 135 2.12 12.96 6.01
C VAL A 135 1.40 11.62 5.86
N ILE A 136 2.04 10.53 6.27
CA ILE A 136 1.46 9.19 6.36
C ILE A 136 1.10 8.91 7.82
N GLY A 137 -0.15 8.56 8.04
CA GLY A 137 -0.68 8.17 9.34
C GLY A 137 -0.78 6.66 9.48
N ASP A 138 -1.81 6.23 10.19
CA ASP A 138 -1.94 4.88 10.67
C ASP A 138 -2.29 3.91 9.51
N ILE A 139 -1.67 2.73 9.53
CA ILE A 139 -1.95 1.60 8.63
C ILE A 139 -2.50 0.44 9.46
N SER A 140 -1.71 -0.10 10.38
CA SER A 140 -2.07 -1.16 11.29
C SER A 140 -1.02 -1.27 12.39
N ASP A 141 -1.37 -1.97 13.48
CA ASP A 141 -0.40 -2.46 14.45
C ASP A 141 0.47 -3.57 13.83
N PRO A 142 1.72 -3.79 14.25
CA PRO A 142 2.56 -4.88 13.76
C PRO A 142 1.96 -6.28 13.95
N ASP A 143 1.12 -6.46 14.94
CA ASP A 143 0.41 -7.71 15.18
C ASP A 143 -0.99 -7.76 14.54
N GLY A 144 -1.40 -6.67 13.87
CA GLY A 144 -2.74 -6.51 13.34
C GLY A 144 -3.81 -6.40 14.44
N GLY A 145 -5.07 -6.68 14.08
CA GLY A 145 -6.16 -6.61 15.02
C GLY A 145 -6.62 -5.18 15.31
N ARG A 146 -7.38 -5.00 16.39
CA ARG A 146 -8.05 -3.74 16.68
C ARG A 146 -7.07 -2.63 17.04
N LEU A 147 -7.03 -1.60 16.21
CA LEU A 147 -6.30 -0.38 16.48
C LEU A 147 -7.21 0.61 17.24
N ASN A 148 -6.69 1.23 18.31
CA ASN A 148 -7.45 2.22 19.07
C ASN A 148 -7.91 3.38 18.18
N TRP A 149 -9.14 3.87 18.42
CA TRP A 149 -9.76 4.99 17.70
C TRP A 149 -10.17 4.71 16.25
N HIS A 150 -9.85 3.55 15.69
CA HIS A 150 -10.22 3.16 14.33
C HIS A 150 -11.27 2.05 14.33
N ALA A 151 -12.23 2.15 13.41
CA ALA A 151 -13.20 1.09 13.18
C ALA A 151 -12.62 -0.04 12.31
N SER A 152 -11.55 0.24 11.61
CA SER A 152 -10.81 -0.66 10.71
C SER A 152 -9.30 -0.60 10.99
N HIS A 153 -8.44 -0.70 9.99
CA HIS A 153 -6.97 -0.74 10.17
C HIS A 153 -6.45 -2.02 10.85
N GLN A 154 -7.17 -3.14 10.71
CA GLN A 154 -6.82 -4.37 11.44
C GLN A 154 -6.02 -5.38 10.63
N VAL A 155 -5.91 -5.20 9.31
CA VAL A 155 -5.39 -6.21 8.39
C VAL A 155 -4.32 -5.66 7.44
N GLY A 156 -3.76 -4.49 7.70
CA GLY A 156 -2.69 -3.88 6.93
C GLY A 156 -3.05 -3.44 5.52
N ARG A 157 -4.36 -3.20 5.22
CA ARG A 157 -4.87 -2.78 3.91
C ARG A 157 -5.47 -1.39 3.89
N ASP A 158 -5.67 -0.78 5.04
CA ASP A 158 -6.11 0.60 5.21
C ASP A 158 -4.90 1.49 5.49
N VAL A 159 -4.94 2.73 5.04
CA VAL A 159 -3.93 3.74 5.36
C VAL A 159 -4.57 5.12 5.43
N ASP A 160 -4.21 5.88 6.43
CA ASP A 160 -4.55 7.29 6.54
C ASP A 160 -3.44 8.14 5.89
N ILE A 161 -3.79 8.92 4.88
CA ILE A 161 -2.87 9.76 4.10
C ILE A 161 -3.30 11.21 4.19
N GLY A 162 -2.41 12.10 4.64
CA GLY A 162 -2.65 13.53 4.70
C GLY A 162 -2.97 14.14 3.33
N PHE A 163 -3.49 15.34 3.32
CA PHE A 163 -3.63 16.13 2.10
C PHE A 163 -2.33 16.89 1.83
N TYR A 164 -2.05 17.17 0.57
CA TYR A 164 -1.12 18.24 0.22
C TYR A 164 -1.73 19.59 0.56
N HIS A 165 -0.97 20.42 1.22
CA HIS A 165 -1.32 21.79 1.59
C HIS A 165 -0.43 22.78 0.85
N ARG A 166 -0.90 24.02 0.68
CA ARG A 166 -0.10 25.12 0.07
C ARG A 166 1.16 25.46 0.85
N GLN A 167 1.18 25.11 2.12
CA GLN A 167 2.34 25.17 3.00
C GLN A 167 2.60 23.79 3.55
N GLU A 168 3.87 23.43 3.70
CA GLU A 168 4.26 22.17 4.33
C GLU A 168 3.64 22.04 5.73
N VAL A 169 3.27 20.81 6.09
CA VAL A 169 2.65 20.48 7.37
C VAL A 169 3.37 19.31 8.02
N GLU A 170 3.43 19.31 9.35
CA GLU A 170 4.07 18.24 10.14
C GLU A 170 3.07 17.16 10.57
N ASN A 171 1.78 17.43 10.45
CA ASN A 171 0.72 16.51 10.87
C ASN A 171 -0.53 16.70 10.03
N PHE A 172 -1.51 15.83 10.21
CA PHE A 172 -2.82 15.99 9.58
C PHE A 172 -3.41 17.35 9.89
N ARG A 173 -3.84 18.03 8.85
CA ARG A 173 -4.41 19.35 8.94
C ARG A 173 -5.75 19.40 8.22
N ARG A 174 -6.76 19.96 8.87
CA ARG A 174 -8.09 20.13 8.29
C ARG A 174 -8.03 20.87 6.95
N GLY A 175 -8.50 20.20 5.90
CA GLY A 175 -8.58 20.74 4.56
C GLY A 175 -9.67 21.80 4.43
N ARG A 176 -9.31 22.91 3.82
CA ARG A 176 -10.19 24.03 3.44
C ARG A 176 -9.80 24.49 2.04
N LYS A 177 -10.72 25.09 1.31
CA LYS A 177 -10.42 25.65 -0.03
C LYS A 177 -9.22 26.62 -0.01
N SER A 178 -9.03 27.31 1.11
CA SER A 178 -7.95 28.29 1.27
C SER A 178 -6.56 27.71 1.54
N ASN A 179 -6.46 26.47 2.06
CA ASN A 179 -5.17 25.87 2.46
C ASN A 179 -4.81 24.59 1.72
N LEU A 180 -5.76 23.92 1.06
CA LEU A 180 -5.46 22.75 0.25
C LEU A 180 -4.70 23.13 -1.01
N ASP A 181 -3.68 22.35 -1.33
CA ASP A 181 -3.08 22.28 -2.65
C ASP A 181 -3.91 21.29 -3.48
N LEU A 182 -4.92 21.83 -4.18
CA LEU A 182 -5.85 21.00 -4.95
C LEU A 182 -5.17 20.27 -6.11
N PRO A 183 -4.24 20.88 -6.89
CA PRO A 183 -3.51 20.17 -7.92
C PRO A 183 -2.79 18.90 -7.40
N ARG A 184 -1.97 19.03 -6.37
CA ARG A 184 -1.22 17.89 -5.80
C ARG A 184 -2.12 16.88 -5.12
N THR A 185 -3.13 17.33 -4.37
CA THR A 185 -4.08 16.42 -3.70
C THR A 185 -4.92 15.65 -4.73
N TRP A 186 -5.30 16.30 -5.84
CA TRP A 186 -5.99 15.62 -6.94
C TRP A 186 -5.08 14.63 -7.66
N ALA A 187 -3.83 15.00 -7.94
CA ALA A 187 -2.84 14.09 -8.53
C ALA A 187 -2.66 12.82 -7.68
N LEU A 188 -2.60 12.96 -6.34
CA LEU A 188 -2.56 11.82 -5.42
C LEU A 188 -3.81 10.94 -5.56
N VAL A 189 -5.01 11.52 -5.48
CA VAL A 189 -6.27 10.77 -5.62
C VAL A 189 -6.36 10.09 -6.98
N ARG A 190 -5.98 10.79 -8.05
CA ARG A 190 -5.96 10.24 -9.39
C ARG A 190 -5.00 9.04 -9.51
N ALA A 191 -3.78 9.17 -9.00
CA ALA A 191 -2.79 8.09 -8.99
C ALA A 191 -3.27 6.88 -8.18
N LEU A 192 -3.86 7.09 -7.00
CA LEU A 192 -4.48 6.02 -6.22
C LEU A 192 -5.53 5.27 -7.04
N VAL A 193 -6.42 5.98 -7.75
CA VAL A 193 -7.50 5.36 -8.52
C VAL A 193 -7.00 4.67 -9.80
N THR A 194 -6.00 5.24 -10.48
CA THR A 194 -5.59 4.76 -11.82
C THR A 194 -4.36 3.87 -11.83
N GLU A 195 -3.54 3.91 -10.78
CA GLU A 195 -2.25 3.22 -10.76
C GLU A 195 -2.13 2.17 -9.65
N THR A 196 -3.15 2.02 -8.79
CA THR A 196 -3.13 1.06 -7.68
C THR A 196 -4.41 0.23 -7.64
N ASP A 197 -4.40 -0.84 -6.84
CA ASP A 197 -5.60 -1.65 -6.61
C ASP A 197 -6.44 -1.06 -5.44
N VAL A 198 -6.77 0.23 -5.53
CA VAL A 198 -7.62 0.89 -4.53
C VAL A 198 -9.04 0.29 -4.51
N ASP A 199 -9.52 -0.05 -3.32
CA ASP A 199 -10.91 -0.45 -3.11
C ASP A 199 -11.79 0.77 -2.81
N ARG A 200 -11.38 1.59 -1.84
CA ARG A 200 -12.15 2.76 -1.38
C ARG A 200 -11.22 3.89 -0.93
N ILE A 201 -11.70 5.11 -1.12
CA ILE A 201 -11.14 6.33 -0.55
C ILE A 201 -12.25 7.02 0.25
N PHE A 202 -12.13 7.00 1.57
CA PHE A 202 -13.09 7.64 2.46
C PHE A 202 -12.63 9.06 2.77
N VAL A 203 -13.48 10.03 2.50
CA VAL A 203 -13.17 11.45 2.72
C VAL A 203 -14.44 12.28 2.93
N ASP A 204 -14.33 13.38 3.69
CA ASP A 204 -15.47 14.27 3.98
C ASP A 204 -16.04 14.90 2.69
N ARG A 205 -17.35 15.04 2.64
CA ARG A 205 -18.09 15.61 1.49
C ARG A 205 -17.61 16.99 1.06
N ALA A 206 -17.11 17.81 1.98
CA ALA A 206 -16.57 19.11 1.61
C ALA A 206 -15.29 18.99 0.79
N ILE A 207 -14.42 18.06 1.16
CA ILE A 207 -13.18 17.76 0.42
C ILE A 207 -13.52 17.16 -0.94
N GLN A 208 -14.45 16.20 -1.00
CA GLN A 208 -14.93 15.64 -2.28
C GLN A 208 -15.38 16.73 -3.25
N ARG A 209 -16.14 17.73 -2.75
CA ARG A 209 -16.59 18.84 -3.61
C ARG A 209 -15.43 19.67 -4.15
N TYR A 210 -14.39 19.93 -3.34
CA TYR A 210 -13.23 20.68 -3.79
C TYR A 210 -12.46 19.91 -4.86
N LEU A 211 -12.19 18.61 -4.63
CA LEU A 211 -11.49 17.74 -5.56
C LEU A 211 -12.27 17.57 -6.86
N PHE A 212 -13.57 17.29 -6.78
CA PHE A 212 -14.42 17.15 -7.96
C PHE A 212 -14.46 18.42 -8.80
N SER A 213 -14.67 19.60 -8.16
CA SER A 213 -14.70 20.87 -8.89
C SER A 213 -13.38 21.16 -9.58
N HIS A 214 -12.25 20.88 -8.90
CA HIS A 214 -10.93 21.04 -9.48
C HIS A 214 -10.71 20.09 -10.66
N ALA A 215 -11.08 18.81 -10.52
CA ALA A 215 -10.94 17.83 -11.59
C ALA A 215 -11.74 18.20 -12.84
N VAL A 216 -12.96 18.73 -12.66
CA VAL A 216 -13.76 19.25 -13.79
C VAL A 216 -13.09 20.48 -14.41
N GLU A 217 -12.56 21.40 -13.61
CA GLU A 217 -11.89 22.62 -14.07
C GLU A 217 -10.67 22.34 -14.92
N ILE A 218 -9.91 21.28 -14.60
CA ILE A 218 -8.72 20.87 -15.37
C ILE A 218 -9.04 19.94 -16.54
N GLY A 219 -10.32 19.62 -16.80
CA GLY A 219 -10.77 18.87 -17.98
C GLY A 219 -10.76 17.35 -17.86
N GLU A 220 -10.79 16.80 -16.65
CA GLU A 220 -10.95 15.34 -16.47
C GLU A 220 -12.28 14.87 -17.07
N ASP A 221 -12.33 13.62 -17.54
CA ASP A 221 -13.55 13.05 -18.11
C ASP A 221 -14.70 13.03 -17.11
N ARG A 222 -15.80 13.66 -17.47
CA ARG A 222 -16.95 13.83 -16.60
C ARG A 222 -17.64 12.53 -16.25
N ALA A 223 -17.70 11.59 -17.18
CA ALA A 223 -18.34 10.30 -16.95
C ALA A 223 -17.54 9.47 -15.96
N TRP A 224 -16.22 9.47 -16.10
CA TRP A 224 -15.31 8.84 -15.15
C TRP A 224 -15.38 9.48 -13.76
N LEU A 225 -15.41 10.81 -13.67
CA LEU A 225 -15.60 11.50 -12.38
C LEU A 225 -16.92 11.14 -11.71
N ASP A 226 -18.02 11.12 -12.46
CA ASP A 226 -19.34 10.78 -11.93
C ASP A 226 -19.37 9.32 -11.43
N ASP A 227 -18.58 8.43 -12.03
CA ASP A 227 -18.46 7.03 -11.63
C ASP A 227 -17.65 6.90 -10.34
N ILE A 228 -16.40 7.39 -10.29
CA ILE A 228 -15.55 7.26 -9.09
C ILE A 228 -16.10 7.97 -7.86
N PHE A 229 -16.84 9.08 -8.03
CA PHE A 229 -17.52 9.79 -6.96
C PHE A 229 -18.96 9.30 -6.69
N GLY A 230 -19.45 8.29 -7.42
CA GLY A 230 -20.75 7.65 -7.22
C GLY A 230 -21.93 8.58 -7.43
N ARG A 231 -21.84 9.54 -8.33
CA ARG A 231 -22.91 10.51 -8.57
C ARG A 231 -24.13 9.92 -9.26
N LYS A 232 -23.93 8.82 -10.00
CA LYS A 232 -25.00 8.08 -10.69
C LYS A 232 -25.61 6.95 -9.86
N THR A 233 -24.86 6.39 -8.90
CA THR A 233 -25.21 5.15 -8.17
C THR A 233 -25.60 5.41 -6.71
N ALA A 234 -25.93 6.63 -6.33
CA ALA A 234 -26.14 7.04 -4.93
C ALA A 234 -24.98 6.69 -3.99
N GLY A 235 -23.75 6.48 -4.54
CA GLY A 235 -22.50 6.37 -3.82
C GLY A 235 -22.17 5.01 -3.24
N LYS A 236 -23.01 3.98 -3.36
CA LYS A 236 -22.77 2.68 -2.73
C LYS A 236 -21.58 1.92 -3.33
N ASP A 237 -21.37 2.04 -4.64
CA ASP A 237 -20.30 1.34 -5.37
C ASP A 237 -19.15 2.26 -5.76
N ALA A 238 -19.17 3.53 -5.33
CA ALA A 238 -18.15 4.50 -5.64
C ALA A 238 -16.82 4.17 -4.96
N ILE A 239 -15.72 4.45 -5.65
CA ILE A 239 -14.38 4.40 -5.04
C ILE A 239 -14.24 5.49 -3.97
N ILE A 240 -14.70 6.72 -4.27
CA ILE A 240 -14.59 7.86 -3.34
C ILE A 240 -15.91 8.01 -2.57
N GLN A 241 -15.87 7.67 -1.29
CA GLN A 241 -17.05 7.64 -0.43
C GLN A 241 -17.00 8.70 0.68
N HIS A 242 -18.19 9.16 1.08
CA HIS A 242 -18.29 10.11 2.18
C HIS A 242 -18.26 9.42 3.54
N VAL A 243 -17.28 9.82 4.36
CA VAL A 243 -17.24 9.48 5.78
C VAL A 243 -17.04 10.77 6.59
N ARG A 244 -17.85 10.96 7.64
CA ARG A 244 -17.73 12.11 8.54
C ARG A 244 -16.37 12.09 9.26
N ARG A 245 -15.86 13.27 9.62
CA ARG A 245 -14.58 13.46 10.33
C ARG A 245 -13.30 13.22 9.50
N HIS A 246 -13.37 12.77 8.25
CA HIS A 246 -12.24 12.67 7.32
C HIS A 246 -12.05 14.01 6.56
N ARG A 247 -11.74 15.09 7.30
CA ARG A 247 -11.51 16.43 6.75
C ARG A 247 -10.05 16.85 6.75
N ASP A 248 -9.17 16.04 7.29
CA ASP A 248 -7.74 16.29 7.46
C ASP A 248 -6.84 15.22 6.81
N HIS A 249 -7.43 14.12 6.37
CA HIS A 249 -6.76 13.03 5.67
C HIS A 249 -7.72 12.30 4.70
N LEU A 250 -7.15 11.50 3.81
CA LEU A 250 -7.80 10.42 3.08
C LEU A 250 -7.62 9.15 3.89
N HIS A 251 -8.69 8.42 4.15
CA HIS A 251 -8.59 7.03 4.57
C HIS A 251 -8.71 6.17 3.32
N VAL A 252 -7.66 5.48 2.96
CA VAL A 252 -7.56 4.70 1.72
C VAL A 252 -7.54 3.22 2.06
N ARG A 253 -8.35 2.44 1.38
CA ARG A 253 -8.39 0.98 1.46
C ARG A 253 -7.97 0.37 0.15
N PHE A 254 -7.14 -0.66 0.22
CA PHE A 254 -6.66 -1.38 -0.95
C PHE A 254 -7.16 -2.83 -1.00
N TYR A 255 -7.31 -3.34 -2.23
CA TYR A 255 -7.25 -4.76 -2.49
C TYR A 255 -5.78 -5.18 -2.49
N ASN A 256 -5.50 -6.29 -1.81
CA ASN A 256 -4.18 -6.87 -1.74
C ASN A 256 -4.30 -8.34 -2.19
N PRO A 257 -4.38 -8.60 -3.50
CA PRO A 257 -4.75 -9.89 -4.05
C PRO A 257 -3.94 -11.05 -3.47
N ARG A 258 -2.62 -10.91 -3.41
CA ARG A 258 -1.72 -11.94 -2.88
C ARG A 258 -1.90 -12.13 -1.38
N ALA A 259 -1.82 -11.04 -0.60
CA ALA A 259 -1.91 -11.14 0.86
C ALA A 259 -3.28 -11.66 1.32
N GLN A 260 -4.36 -11.28 0.62
CA GLN A 260 -5.72 -11.75 0.90
C GLN A 260 -5.93 -13.21 0.47
N GLU A 261 -5.43 -13.62 -0.69
CA GLU A 261 -5.55 -14.99 -1.18
C GLU A 261 -4.81 -15.94 -0.24
N TRP A 262 -3.58 -15.62 0.11
CA TRP A 262 -2.79 -16.42 1.02
C TRP A 262 -3.40 -16.44 2.43
N GLY A 263 -3.96 -15.33 2.87
CA GLY A 263 -4.73 -15.26 4.13
C GLY A 263 -5.93 -16.21 4.14
N ARG A 264 -6.71 -16.27 3.06
CA ARG A 264 -7.83 -17.21 2.92
C ARG A 264 -7.41 -18.67 2.89
N VAL A 265 -6.27 -18.98 2.27
CA VAL A 265 -5.75 -20.36 2.22
C VAL A 265 -5.24 -20.78 3.59
N ALA A 266 -4.50 -19.90 4.28
CA ALA A 266 -3.93 -20.18 5.60
C ALA A 266 -5.00 -20.29 6.70
N TYR A 267 -6.01 -19.42 6.65
CA TYR A 267 -7.08 -19.32 7.64
C TYR A 267 -8.44 -19.22 6.96
N PRO A 268 -9.01 -20.33 6.53
CA PRO A 268 -10.39 -20.33 6.01
C PRO A 268 -11.34 -20.00 7.17
N LEU A 269 -11.99 -18.86 7.06
CA LEU A 269 -13.06 -18.44 7.96
C LEU A 269 -14.37 -19.13 7.58
#